data_98eb339d3b01ad5aa0c27997e25d4a2f
#
_entry.id   98eb339d3b01ad5aa0c27997e25d4a2f
#
_cell.length_a   1.000
_cell.length_b   1.000
_cell.length_c   1.000
_cell.angle_alpha   90.00
_cell.angle_beta   90.00
_cell.angle_gamma   90.00
#
_symmetry.space_group_name_H-M   'P 1'
#
loop_
_entity.id
_entity.type
_entity.pdbx_description
1 polymer ?
#
loop_
_entity_poly.entity_id
_entity_poly.type
_entity_poly.pdbx_seq_one_letter_code
_entity_poly.pdbx_strand_id
1 'polypeptide(L)'
;MDALSYRPDVMLLDLGLPDMDGVKVIKKVRAWSNLPIIVISARSEDSDKVAALDAGADDYLTKPFSVDELLARLWVALRRVRYDSQRAREESSVYENGGLWIDYAAGCVYRDGVEVHLTPIEYKLLCLLAKNTGKVLTHNYILGEVWGSPTAADTPSLRVFMATLRKKLEADPSHPQYIQTHIGVGYRMIQQRQEDEFA
;
A
#
# COMPACT_ATOMS: atom_id res chain seq x y z
N MET A 1 25.31 0.46 -4.27
CA MET A 1 24.12 0.61 -3.40
C MET A 1 22.98 -0.17 -4.03
N ASP A 2 22.47 -1.17 -3.32
CA ASP A 2 21.45 -2.06 -3.84
C ASP A 2 20.06 -1.43 -3.69
N ALA A 3 19.50 -0.92 -4.81
CA ALA A 3 18.13 -0.44 -4.86
C ALA A 3 17.11 -1.53 -4.44
N LEU A 4 17.48 -2.79 -4.53
CA LEU A 4 16.69 -3.93 -4.08
C LEU A 4 16.52 -3.99 -2.55
N SER A 5 17.50 -3.51 -1.77
CA SER A 5 17.47 -3.58 -0.31
C SER A 5 16.58 -2.52 0.33
N TYR A 6 16.37 -1.37 -0.31
CA TYR A 6 15.67 -0.22 0.25
C TYR A 6 14.23 -0.05 -0.21
N ARG A 7 13.76 -0.77 -1.25
CA ARG A 7 12.42 -0.67 -1.84
C ARG A 7 11.95 0.80 -1.97
N PRO A 8 12.67 1.64 -2.74
CA PRO A 8 12.28 3.04 -2.92
C PRO A 8 10.95 3.13 -3.67
N ASP A 9 10.18 4.19 -3.41
CA ASP A 9 8.91 4.47 -4.10
C ASP A 9 9.09 5.21 -5.42
N VAL A 10 10.24 5.86 -5.61
CA VAL A 10 10.63 6.61 -6.81
C VAL A 10 12.15 6.68 -6.93
N MET A 11 12.66 6.70 -8.15
CA MET A 11 14.08 6.92 -8.43
C MET A 11 14.28 8.27 -9.11
N LEU A 12 15.18 9.10 -8.57
CA LEU A 12 15.71 10.27 -9.26
C LEU A 12 17.05 9.90 -9.89
N LEU A 13 17.18 10.06 -11.19
CA LEU A 13 18.35 9.63 -11.95
C LEU A 13 18.96 10.78 -12.73
N ASP A 14 20.24 11.08 -12.47
CA ASP A 14 21.02 11.97 -13.33
C ASP A 14 21.59 11.17 -14.52
N LEU A 15 21.46 11.71 -15.74
CA LEU A 15 22.09 11.10 -16.93
C LEU A 15 23.60 11.33 -16.98
N GLY A 16 24.08 12.36 -16.29
CA GLY A 16 25.51 12.74 -16.26
C GLY A 16 26.32 11.95 -15.25
N LEU A 17 26.03 10.67 -15.03
CA LEU A 17 26.81 9.83 -14.12
C LEU A 17 28.22 9.59 -14.69
N PRO A 18 29.29 9.67 -13.84
CA PRO A 18 30.67 9.52 -14.33
C PRO A 18 30.99 8.12 -14.84
N ASP A 19 30.36 7.09 -14.26
CA ASP A 19 30.75 5.69 -14.46
C ASP A 19 29.83 4.94 -15.45
N MET A 20 28.64 5.47 -15.74
CA MET A 20 27.66 4.77 -16.58
C MET A 20 26.68 5.76 -17.23
N ASP A 21 26.33 5.49 -18.48
CA ASP A 21 25.25 6.21 -19.16
C ASP A 21 23.91 5.95 -18.45
N GLY A 22 23.22 7.02 -18.03
CA GLY A 22 21.96 6.95 -17.31
C GLY A 22 20.86 6.24 -18.10
N VAL A 23 20.86 6.31 -19.45
CA VAL A 23 19.91 5.56 -20.30
C VAL A 23 20.09 4.05 -20.12
N LYS A 24 21.33 3.58 -19.98
CA LYS A 24 21.59 2.16 -19.68
C LYS A 24 21.11 1.76 -18.29
N VAL A 25 21.18 2.68 -17.30
CA VAL A 25 20.62 2.44 -15.96
C VAL A 25 19.12 2.25 -16.04
N ILE A 26 18.40 3.12 -16.77
CA ILE A 26 16.94 3.00 -16.98
C ILE A 26 16.59 1.63 -17.52
N LYS A 27 17.22 1.21 -18.62
CA LYS A 27 16.98 -0.11 -19.23
C LYS A 27 17.24 -1.28 -18.27
N LYS A 28 18.31 -1.19 -17.47
CA LYS A 28 18.61 -2.22 -16.46
C LYS A 28 17.54 -2.29 -15.37
N VAL A 29 17.07 -1.15 -14.87
CA VAL A 29 16.02 -1.10 -13.84
C VAL A 29 14.71 -1.65 -14.41
N ARG A 30 14.35 -1.30 -15.64
CA ARG A 30 13.13 -1.77 -16.30
C ARG A 30 13.10 -3.28 -16.55
N ALA A 31 14.25 -3.94 -16.59
CA ALA A 31 14.31 -5.40 -16.73
C ALA A 31 13.72 -6.16 -15.51
N TRP A 32 13.60 -5.50 -14.35
CA TRP A 32 13.14 -6.15 -13.10
C TRP A 32 12.20 -5.30 -12.25
N SER A 33 11.93 -4.03 -12.60
CA SER A 33 11.12 -3.13 -11.78
C SER A 33 10.33 -2.11 -12.60
N ASN A 34 9.09 -1.86 -12.19
CA ASN A 34 8.24 -0.76 -12.66
C ASN A 34 8.33 0.49 -11.76
N LEU A 35 9.37 0.58 -10.93
CA LEU A 35 9.67 1.73 -10.08
C LEU A 35 9.65 3.02 -10.92
N PRO A 36 8.89 4.08 -10.55
CA PRO A 36 8.93 5.36 -11.25
C PRO A 36 10.34 5.94 -11.30
N ILE A 37 10.76 6.35 -12.48
CA ILE A 37 12.06 6.97 -12.72
C ILE A 37 11.84 8.38 -13.26
N ILE A 38 12.27 9.39 -12.51
CA ILE A 38 12.34 10.78 -12.96
C ILE A 38 13.79 11.10 -13.28
N VAL A 39 14.08 11.42 -14.53
CA VAL A 39 15.41 11.85 -14.95
C VAL A 39 15.61 13.32 -14.60
N ILE A 40 16.76 13.63 -14.00
CA ILE A 40 17.20 15.01 -13.70
C ILE A 40 18.53 15.24 -14.41
N SER A 41 18.57 16.11 -15.43
CA SER A 41 19.78 16.28 -16.22
C SER A 41 20.01 17.72 -16.69
N ALA A 42 21.26 18.08 -16.86
CA ALA A 42 21.64 19.32 -17.54
C ALA A 42 21.54 19.23 -19.08
N ARG A 43 21.33 18.02 -19.62
CA ARG A 43 21.13 17.83 -21.06
C ARG A 43 19.72 18.32 -21.43
N SER A 44 19.65 19.32 -22.30
CA SER A 44 18.39 19.97 -22.67
C SER A 44 17.92 19.64 -24.08
N GLU A 45 18.71 18.87 -24.83
CA GLU A 45 18.36 18.46 -26.19
C GLU A 45 17.14 17.51 -26.20
N ASP A 46 16.25 17.73 -27.14
CA ASP A 46 15.04 16.90 -27.26
C ASP A 46 15.37 15.43 -27.57
N SER A 47 16.47 15.17 -28.28
CA SER A 47 17.00 13.82 -28.50
C SER A 47 17.33 13.08 -27.22
N ASP A 48 17.94 13.74 -26.24
CA ASP A 48 18.27 13.14 -24.93
C ASP A 48 17.01 12.84 -24.13
N LYS A 49 16.03 13.75 -24.16
CA LYS A 49 14.73 13.55 -23.48
C LYS A 49 13.97 12.37 -24.08
N VAL A 50 13.86 12.33 -25.41
CA VAL A 50 13.20 11.23 -26.12
C VAL A 50 13.90 9.91 -25.82
N ALA A 51 15.24 9.86 -25.89
CA ALA A 51 15.98 8.63 -25.61
C ALA A 51 15.80 8.11 -24.18
N ALA A 52 15.69 9.01 -23.20
CA ALA A 52 15.43 8.63 -21.80
C ALA A 52 14.01 8.11 -21.61
N LEU A 53 13.00 8.77 -22.19
CA LEU A 53 11.60 8.37 -22.12
C LEU A 53 11.35 7.05 -22.85
N ASP A 54 11.92 6.88 -24.04
CA ASP A 54 11.85 5.62 -24.82
C ASP A 54 12.54 4.46 -24.09
N ALA A 55 13.59 4.76 -23.32
CA ALA A 55 14.25 3.76 -22.48
C ALA A 55 13.40 3.34 -21.25
N GLY A 56 12.30 4.06 -20.98
CA GLY A 56 11.35 3.76 -19.92
C GLY A 56 11.38 4.72 -18.73
N ALA A 57 11.99 5.90 -18.84
CA ALA A 57 11.79 6.94 -17.82
C ALA A 57 10.33 7.43 -17.82
N ASP A 58 9.79 7.74 -16.65
CA ASP A 58 8.40 8.22 -16.49
C ASP A 58 8.30 9.73 -16.69
N ASP A 59 9.38 10.47 -16.37
CA ASP A 59 9.44 11.92 -16.56
C ASP A 59 10.89 12.40 -16.69
N TYR A 60 11.03 13.64 -17.19
CA TYR A 60 12.32 14.29 -17.42
C TYR A 60 12.30 15.73 -16.91
N LEU A 61 13.29 16.10 -16.09
CA LEU A 61 13.45 17.41 -15.51
C LEU A 61 14.82 18.00 -15.89
N THR A 62 14.81 19.14 -16.57
CA THR A 62 16.04 19.81 -17.05
C THR A 62 16.57 20.76 -15.97
N LYS A 63 17.87 20.70 -15.68
CA LYS A 63 18.56 21.68 -14.81
C LYS A 63 18.81 22.99 -15.57
N PRO A 64 18.62 24.17 -14.92
CA PRO A 64 18.15 24.38 -13.54
C PRO A 64 16.63 24.23 -13.41
N PHE A 65 16.15 23.71 -12.31
CA PHE A 65 14.72 23.56 -12.00
C PHE A 65 14.41 24.14 -10.62
N SER A 66 13.15 24.48 -10.37
CA SER A 66 12.67 24.88 -9.05
C SER A 66 12.34 23.66 -8.17
N VAL A 67 12.44 23.85 -6.85
CA VAL A 67 12.01 22.82 -5.90
C VAL A 67 10.53 22.47 -6.10
N ASP A 68 9.70 23.47 -6.36
CA ASP A 68 8.26 23.27 -6.57
C ASP A 68 7.97 22.43 -7.82
N GLU A 69 8.74 22.61 -8.90
CA GLU A 69 8.64 21.81 -10.10
C GLU A 69 9.00 20.33 -9.82
N LEU A 70 10.10 20.08 -9.12
CA LEU A 70 10.50 18.73 -8.72
C LEU A 70 9.43 18.07 -7.84
N LEU A 71 8.93 18.80 -6.84
CA LEU A 71 7.86 18.29 -5.97
C LEU A 71 6.59 17.97 -6.73
N ALA A 72 6.17 18.82 -7.67
CA ALA A 72 4.99 18.55 -8.49
C ALA A 72 5.13 17.24 -9.29
N ARG A 73 6.31 17.00 -9.91
CA ARG A 73 6.59 15.77 -10.67
C ARG A 73 6.64 14.54 -9.76
N LEU A 74 7.25 14.65 -8.58
CA LEU A 74 7.27 13.59 -7.56
C LEU A 74 5.85 13.23 -7.13
N TRP A 75 4.98 14.20 -6.88
CA TRP A 75 3.59 13.96 -6.52
C TRP A 75 2.82 13.22 -7.62
N VAL A 76 3.06 13.57 -8.89
CA VAL A 76 2.44 12.87 -10.03
C VAL A 76 2.91 11.42 -10.08
N ALA A 77 4.23 11.16 -9.97
CA ALA A 77 4.80 9.83 -10.00
C ALA A 77 4.28 8.95 -8.85
N LEU A 78 4.30 9.48 -7.62
CA LEU A 78 3.81 8.76 -6.42
C LEU A 78 2.30 8.52 -6.45
N ARG A 79 1.52 9.45 -7.01
CA ARG A 79 0.07 9.26 -7.20
C ARG A 79 -0.21 8.12 -8.17
N ARG A 80 0.57 7.98 -9.24
CA ARG A 80 0.46 6.88 -10.21
C ARG A 80 0.74 5.54 -9.54
N VAL A 81 1.79 5.44 -8.73
CA VAL A 81 2.10 4.21 -7.95
C VAL A 81 0.94 3.83 -7.02
N ARG A 82 0.35 4.81 -6.36
CA ARG A 82 -0.83 4.58 -5.50
C ARG A 82 -2.05 4.13 -6.32
N TYR A 83 -2.27 4.73 -7.48
CA TYR A 83 -3.38 4.37 -8.38
C TYR A 83 -3.21 2.97 -8.97
N ASP A 84 -2.01 2.62 -9.44
CA ASP A 84 -1.70 1.29 -9.96
C ASP A 84 -1.73 0.23 -8.85
N SER A 85 -1.30 0.57 -7.65
CA SER A 85 -1.45 -0.29 -6.46
C SER A 85 -2.91 -0.45 -6.01
N GLN A 86 -3.74 0.58 -6.17
CA GLN A 86 -5.18 0.49 -5.94
C GLN A 86 -5.86 -0.33 -7.03
N ARG A 87 -5.52 -0.12 -8.29
CA ARG A 87 -6.08 -0.87 -9.42
C ARG A 87 -5.71 -2.34 -9.40
N ALA A 88 -4.45 -2.68 -9.07
CA ALA A 88 -4.04 -4.07 -8.84
C ALA A 88 -4.74 -4.70 -7.61
N ARG A 89 -5.22 -3.87 -6.66
CA ARG A 89 -6.06 -4.29 -5.52
C ARG A 89 -7.54 -4.33 -5.88
N GLU A 90 -7.98 -3.57 -6.87
CA GLU A 90 -9.34 -3.60 -7.43
C GLU A 90 -9.53 -4.78 -8.40
N GLU A 91 -8.47 -5.29 -9.01
CA GLU A 91 -8.49 -6.55 -9.77
C GLU A 91 -8.57 -7.78 -8.87
N SER A 92 -8.18 -7.70 -7.59
CA SER A 92 -8.65 -8.62 -6.55
C SER A 92 -9.79 -7.93 -5.80
N SER A 93 -11.00 -7.98 -6.36
CA SER A 93 -12.23 -7.54 -5.69
C SER A 93 -12.51 -8.31 -4.39
N VAL A 94 -11.64 -9.24 -4.05
CA VAL A 94 -11.79 -10.21 -2.98
C VAL A 94 -10.53 -10.25 -2.11
N TYR A 95 -10.72 -10.28 -0.81
CA TYR A 95 -9.68 -10.57 0.17
C TYR A 95 -9.96 -11.91 0.82
N GLU A 96 -8.96 -12.77 0.85
CA GLU A 96 -9.03 -14.09 1.49
C GLU A 96 -7.96 -14.21 2.58
N ASN A 97 -8.37 -14.75 3.73
CA ASN A 97 -7.49 -14.98 4.85
C ASN A 97 -8.03 -16.14 5.72
N GLY A 98 -7.61 -17.36 5.41
CA GLY A 98 -8.22 -18.56 5.97
C GLY A 98 -9.72 -18.66 5.62
N GLY A 99 -10.57 -18.87 6.60
CA GLY A 99 -12.04 -18.89 6.41
C GLY A 99 -12.69 -17.50 6.24
N LEU A 100 -11.95 -16.41 6.40
CA LEU A 100 -12.46 -15.05 6.22
C LEU A 100 -12.32 -14.61 4.77
N TRP A 101 -13.44 -14.19 4.16
CA TRP A 101 -13.52 -13.72 2.80
C TRP A 101 -14.28 -12.40 2.73
N ILE A 102 -13.74 -11.41 2.01
CA ILE A 102 -14.35 -10.09 1.83
C ILE A 102 -14.48 -9.82 0.34
N ASP A 103 -15.69 -9.65 -0.14
CA ASP A 103 -15.99 -9.14 -1.47
C ASP A 103 -16.13 -7.60 -1.37
N TYR A 104 -15.10 -6.88 -1.82
CA TYR A 104 -15.10 -5.42 -1.79
C TYR A 104 -16.09 -4.81 -2.79
N ALA A 105 -16.36 -5.51 -3.91
CA ALA A 105 -17.28 -5.03 -4.93
C ALA A 105 -18.74 -5.15 -4.46
N ALA A 106 -19.08 -6.29 -3.84
CA ALA A 106 -20.40 -6.51 -3.27
C ALA A 106 -20.58 -5.85 -1.88
N GLY A 107 -19.49 -5.51 -1.19
CA GLY A 107 -19.52 -5.04 0.19
C GLY A 107 -19.90 -6.13 1.20
N CYS A 108 -19.73 -7.40 0.82
CA CYS A 108 -20.11 -8.56 1.62
C CYS A 108 -18.91 -9.18 2.32
N VAL A 109 -19.16 -9.75 3.49
CA VAL A 109 -18.16 -10.47 4.28
C VAL A 109 -18.67 -11.85 4.59
N TYR A 110 -17.81 -12.85 4.45
CA TYR A 110 -18.13 -14.25 4.75
C TYR A 110 -17.09 -14.81 5.71
N ARG A 111 -17.54 -15.69 6.56
CA ARG A 111 -16.71 -16.51 7.42
C ARG A 111 -17.10 -17.97 7.25
N ASP A 112 -16.15 -18.80 6.86
CA ASP A 112 -16.37 -20.24 6.61
C ASP A 112 -17.57 -20.47 5.67
N GLY A 113 -17.73 -19.62 4.63
CA GLY A 113 -18.81 -19.65 3.66
C GLY A 113 -20.15 -19.07 4.12
N VAL A 114 -20.26 -18.60 5.38
CA VAL A 114 -21.48 -17.98 5.93
C VAL A 114 -21.33 -16.46 5.92
N GLU A 115 -22.32 -15.75 5.38
CA GLU A 115 -22.32 -14.29 5.36
C GLU A 115 -22.40 -13.70 6.77
N VAL A 116 -21.52 -12.71 7.02
CA VAL A 116 -21.42 -11.98 8.28
C VAL A 116 -21.89 -10.56 8.09
N HIS A 117 -23.00 -10.20 8.73
CA HIS A 117 -23.52 -8.84 8.67
C HIS A 117 -22.74 -7.89 9.57
N LEU A 118 -22.08 -6.93 8.96
CA LEU A 118 -21.31 -5.87 9.64
C LEU A 118 -22.02 -4.52 9.51
N THR A 119 -21.92 -3.70 10.56
CA THR A 119 -22.29 -2.29 10.46
C THR A 119 -21.28 -1.55 9.59
N PRO A 120 -21.60 -0.35 9.03
CA PRO A 120 -20.68 0.41 8.20
C PRO A 120 -19.32 0.70 8.84
N ILE A 121 -19.30 0.92 10.15
CA ILE A 121 -18.04 1.16 10.91
C ILE A 121 -17.25 -0.13 11.07
N GLU A 122 -17.89 -1.23 11.43
CA GLU A 122 -17.25 -2.55 11.53
C GLU A 122 -16.66 -2.98 10.18
N TYR A 123 -17.39 -2.75 9.08
CA TYR A 123 -16.91 -3.03 7.74
C TYR A 123 -15.67 -2.18 7.38
N LYS A 124 -15.70 -0.86 7.66
CA LYS A 124 -14.55 0.02 7.46
C LYS A 124 -13.33 -0.43 8.27
N LEU A 125 -13.52 -0.80 9.53
CA LEU A 125 -12.47 -1.32 10.40
C LEU A 125 -11.87 -2.61 9.83
N LEU A 126 -12.71 -3.55 9.41
CA LEU A 126 -12.27 -4.81 8.83
C LEU A 126 -11.47 -4.57 7.54
N CYS A 127 -11.99 -3.75 6.63
CA CYS A 127 -11.30 -3.41 5.37
C CYS A 127 -9.95 -2.73 5.62
N LEU A 128 -9.88 -1.83 6.61
CA LEU A 128 -8.62 -1.16 6.97
C LEU A 128 -7.59 -2.17 7.49
N LEU A 129 -8.00 -3.10 8.35
CA LEU A 129 -7.13 -4.16 8.88
C LEU A 129 -6.70 -5.14 7.77
N ALA A 130 -7.62 -5.57 6.92
CA ALA A 130 -7.36 -6.48 5.80
C ALA A 130 -6.35 -5.89 4.80
N LYS A 131 -6.50 -4.61 4.42
CA LYS A 131 -5.56 -3.89 3.56
C LYS A 131 -4.15 -3.77 4.15
N ASN A 132 -4.03 -3.91 5.46
CA ASN A 132 -2.77 -3.80 6.19
C ASN A 132 -2.41 -5.09 6.93
N THR A 133 -2.83 -6.24 6.40
CA THR A 133 -2.54 -7.55 7.00
C THR A 133 -1.07 -7.71 7.36
N GLY A 134 -0.78 -8.21 8.55
CA GLY A 134 0.57 -8.37 9.10
C GLY A 134 1.16 -7.12 9.75
N LYS A 135 0.58 -5.93 9.55
CA LYS A 135 1.07 -4.68 10.14
C LYS A 135 0.27 -4.32 11.39
N VAL A 136 0.97 -3.78 12.41
CA VAL A 136 0.31 -3.22 13.60
C VAL A 136 -0.15 -1.81 13.26
N LEU A 137 -1.46 -1.57 13.32
CA LEU A 137 -2.06 -0.25 13.16
C LEU A 137 -2.28 0.38 14.54
N THR A 138 -1.77 1.60 14.72
CA THR A 138 -1.95 2.32 16.00
C THR A 138 -3.39 2.79 16.19
N HIS A 139 -3.79 3.01 17.44
CA HIS A 139 -5.12 3.54 17.75
C HIS A 139 -5.39 4.86 16.99
N ASN A 140 -4.45 5.79 17.02
CA ASN A 140 -4.60 7.10 16.36
C ASN A 140 -4.72 6.97 14.85
N TYR A 141 -3.98 6.05 14.23
CA TYR A 141 -4.09 5.79 12.80
C TYR A 141 -5.47 5.24 12.43
N ILE A 142 -5.95 4.24 13.17
CA ILE A 142 -7.29 3.65 12.95
C ILE A 142 -8.39 4.70 13.14
N LEU A 143 -8.31 5.49 14.20
CA LEU A 143 -9.29 6.56 14.48
C LEU A 143 -9.30 7.61 13.36
N GLY A 144 -8.13 8.02 12.87
CA GLY A 144 -8.02 8.97 11.76
C GLY A 144 -8.65 8.43 10.47
N GLU A 145 -8.36 7.17 10.10
CA GLU A 145 -8.86 6.56 8.87
C GLU A 145 -10.37 6.28 8.91
N VAL A 146 -10.90 5.88 10.05
CA VAL A 146 -12.31 5.45 10.17
C VAL A 146 -13.24 6.61 10.50
N TRP A 147 -12.85 7.49 11.43
CA TRP A 147 -13.68 8.62 11.92
C TRP A 147 -13.24 9.99 11.43
N GLY A 148 -12.06 10.09 10.78
CA GLY A 148 -11.56 11.36 10.23
C GLY A 148 -10.91 12.30 11.24
N SER A 149 -10.92 11.98 12.54
CA SER A 149 -10.27 12.76 13.58
C SER A 149 -9.75 11.87 14.71
N PRO A 150 -8.45 11.85 14.99
CA PRO A 150 -7.89 11.06 16.08
C PRO A 150 -8.03 11.81 17.40
N THR A 151 -9.19 11.73 18.05
CA THR A 151 -9.31 12.24 19.42
C THR A 151 -9.11 11.11 20.42
N ALA A 152 -8.40 11.38 21.49
CA ALA A 152 -8.18 10.40 22.58
C ALA A 152 -9.50 9.93 23.22
N ALA A 153 -10.57 10.74 23.10
CA ALA A 153 -11.91 10.42 23.57
C ALA A 153 -12.56 9.25 22.79
N ASP A 154 -12.11 8.95 21.57
CA ASP A 154 -12.70 7.91 20.73
C ASP A 154 -12.06 6.52 20.93
N THR A 155 -10.97 6.43 21.69
CA THR A 155 -10.30 5.15 21.98
C THR A 155 -11.19 4.11 22.69
N PRO A 156 -12.03 4.47 23.67
CA PRO A 156 -12.99 3.54 24.27
C PRO A 156 -13.99 3.00 23.24
N SER A 157 -14.48 3.85 22.33
CA SER A 157 -15.40 3.46 21.25
C SER A 157 -14.75 2.46 20.30
N LEU A 158 -13.49 2.69 19.91
CA LEU A 158 -12.72 1.76 19.08
C LEU A 158 -12.61 0.37 19.73
N ARG A 159 -12.37 0.30 21.05
CA ARG A 159 -12.30 -0.98 21.77
C ARG A 159 -13.62 -1.74 21.71
N VAL A 160 -14.74 -1.04 21.85
CA VAL A 160 -16.08 -1.63 21.77
C VAL A 160 -16.31 -2.19 20.35
N PHE A 161 -16.03 -1.42 19.31
CA PHE A 161 -16.17 -1.88 17.93
C PHE A 161 -15.26 -3.08 17.62
N MET A 162 -14.01 -3.08 18.11
CA MET A 162 -13.12 -4.22 17.94
C MET A 162 -13.60 -5.47 18.66
N ALA A 163 -14.17 -5.31 19.87
CA ALA A 163 -14.76 -6.44 20.60
C ALA A 163 -15.99 -7.00 19.86
N THR A 164 -16.85 -6.13 19.32
CA THR A 164 -18.04 -6.55 18.55
C THR A 164 -17.63 -7.22 17.23
N LEU A 165 -16.65 -6.67 16.52
CA LEU A 165 -16.12 -7.23 15.30
C LEU A 165 -15.55 -8.64 15.53
N ARG A 166 -14.78 -8.84 16.62
CA ARG A 166 -14.28 -10.16 17.00
C ARG A 166 -15.40 -11.16 17.27
N LYS A 167 -16.45 -10.76 17.99
CA LYS A 167 -17.59 -11.64 18.24
C LYS A 167 -18.25 -12.16 16.96
N LYS A 168 -18.15 -11.39 15.87
CA LYS A 168 -18.72 -11.77 14.57
C LYS A 168 -17.75 -12.60 13.72
N LEU A 169 -16.44 -12.34 13.83
CA LEU A 169 -15.44 -12.94 12.95
C LEU A 169 -14.68 -14.11 13.59
N GLU A 170 -14.46 -14.11 14.90
CA GLU A 170 -13.64 -15.11 15.57
C GLU A 170 -14.50 -16.30 16.05
N ALA A 171 -13.94 -17.49 16.02
CA ALA A 171 -14.57 -18.67 16.65
C ALA A 171 -14.62 -18.51 18.17
N ASP A 172 -13.50 -18.05 18.74
CA ASP A 172 -13.36 -17.69 20.14
C ASP A 172 -12.78 -16.28 20.23
N PRO A 173 -13.57 -15.26 20.60
CA PRO A 173 -13.09 -13.89 20.77
C PRO A 173 -11.98 -13.72 21.80
N SER A 174 -11.82 -14.68 22.73
CA SER A 174 -10.78 -14.68 23.77
C SER A 174 -9.43 -15.12 23.20
N HIS A 175 -9.46 -15.97 22.16
CA HIS A 175 -8.30 -16.47 21.44
C HIS A 175 -8.40 -16.10 19.94
N PRO A 176 -8.26 -14.81 19.61
CA PRO A 176 -8.52 -14.33 18.25
C PRO A 176 -7.48 -14.85 17.25
N GLN A 177 -7.97 -15.39 16.14
CA GLN A 177 -7.15 -15.87 15.03
C GLN A 177 -6.89 -14.79 13.99
N TYR A 178 -7.83 -13.87 13.77
CA TYR A 178 -7.73 -12.83 12.75
C TYR A 178 -7.23 -11.50 13.31
N ILE A 179 -7.78 -11.03 14.43
CA ILE A 179 -7.51 -9.68 14.94
C ILE A 179 -6.75 -9.74 16.28
N GLN A 180 -5.45 -9.52 16.24
CA GLN A 180 -4.59 -9.47 17.43
C GLN A 180 -4.56 -8.07 18.04
N THR A 181 -4.60 -7.99 19.38
CA THR A 181 -4.36 -6.75 20.13
C THR A 181 -2.88 -6.61 20.47
N HIS A 182 -2.31 -5.45 20.17
CA HIS A 182 -1.03 -5.02 20.71
C HIS A 182 -1.30 -4.00 21.80
N ILE A 183 -1.18 -4.44 23.07
CA ILE A 183 -1.53 -3.67 24.28
C ILE A 183 -0.82 -2.32 24.26
N GLY A 184 -1.58 -1.24 24.44
CA GLY A 184 -1.06 0.13 24.44
C GLY A 184 -0.72 0.70 23.06
N VAL A 185 -0.72 -0.10 21.98
CA VAL A 185 -0.32 0.30 20.64
C VAL A 185 -1.50 0.31 19.68
N GLY A 186 -2.17 -0.82 19.49
CA GLY A 186 -3.23 -0.93 18.48
C GLY A 186 -3.61 -2.36 18.14
N TYR A 187 -3.93 -2.59 16.87
CA TYR A 187 -4.45 -3.87 16.38
C TYR A 187 -3.74 -4.30 15.11
N ARG A 188 -3.69 -5.62 14.87
CA ARG A 188 -3.09 -6.23 13.68
C ARG A 188 -4.00 -7.33 13.14
N MET A 189 -4.21 -7.37 11.82
CA MET A 189 -4.74 -8.53 11.13
C MET A 189 -3.64 -9.57 10.99
N ILE A 190 -3.88 -10.78 11.47
CA ILE A 190 -2.96 -11.92 11.35
C ILE A 190 -3.22 -12.60 10.00
N GLN A 191 -2.18 -12.90 9.26
CA GLN A 191 -2.28 -13.73 8.06
C GLN A 191 -2.42 -15.19 8.50
N GLN A 192 -3.55 -15.81 8.17
CA GLN A 192 -3.69 -17.25 8.30
C GLN A 192 -2.91 -17.92 7.17
N ARG A 193 -2.13 -18.95 7.50
CA ARG A 193 -1.54 -19.82 6.48
C ARG A 193 -2.67 -20.68 5.91
N GLN A 194 -2.80 -20.75 4.59
CA GLN A 194 -3.49 -21.87 3.99
C GLN A 194 -2.66 -23.10 4.35
N GLU A 195 -3.25 -24.03 5.07
CA GLU A 195 -2.67 -25.37 5.14
C GLU A 195 -2.78 -25.93 3.72
N ASP A 196 -1.64 -25.98 3.02
CA ASP A 196 -1.56 -26.72 1.77
C ASP A 196 -1.98 -28.16 2.08
N GLU A 197 -3.12 -28.55 1.57
CA GLU A 197 -3.65 -29.91 1.61
C GLU A 197 -2.79 -30.78 0.68
N PHE A 198 -1.56 -31.08 1.15
CA PHE A 198 -0.73 -32.15 0.61
C PHE A 198 -0.63 -33.25 1.65
N ALA A 199 -1.60 -34.11 1.61
CA ALA A 199 -1.52 -35.48 2.13
C ALA A 199 -1.93 -36.47 1.03
#